data_6d4a7666ad7989fb1bb5f2c1c8b434c7
#
_entry.id   6d4a7666ad7989fb1bb5f2c1c8b434c7
#
_cell.length_a   1.000
_cell.length_b   1.000
_cell.length_c   1.000
_cell.angle_alpha   90.00
_cell.angle_beta   90.00
_cell.angle_gamma   90.00
#
_symmetry.space_group_name_H-M   'P 1'
#
loop_
_entity.id
_entity.type
_entity.pdbx_description
1 polymer ?
#
loop_
_entity_poly.entity_id
_entity_poly.type
_entity_poly.pdbx_seq_one_letter_code
_entity_poly.pdbx_strand_id
1 'polypeptide(L)'
;MSSVLIREVAKYQERAYNYLRNIIGLKLMLSVLSGGIVFILINLMGYPSLTKDLVYLSSLAMVLDSFTLVFFSVSRGFHNLSYESFAVAGYQLITLVLGVTFLKAGFSLRWLMGAVVIASLINFCYAAGLVVVKWQLTLWPALKYNFIKNMMAMALPFAFYGIFQRFYTYFDSILLSLLAGDRFVGLYSVAFKITFALQFLPLAFVASLYPAMSAYNVSDKKQLAVTFERAMNYLIIIALPISAGIIVLADNLILIFKSEYSGSILPLQIIIASLVFIFASYPVGSLLNACDKQKINGANMAAVLAASVVMNLILIPKLQAVGASITVLATNILLLALGLIWVPKIISYRPWAIVKVLLKSSAAAVLMGILLFYFRESVNIFVLIPVGGVIYFVSLYIIKGYTNADVVSIKNSLVGKNV
;
A
#
# COMPACT_ATOMS: atom_id res chain seq x y z
N MET A 1 12.00 9.16 10.68
CA MET A 1 13.01 8.67 11.65
C MET A 1 13.65 7.35 11.22
N SER A 2 12.88 6.31 10.95
CA SER A 2 13.42 5.01 10.48
C SER A 2 14.30 5.14 9.25
N SER A 3 13.90 5.91 8.24
CA SER A 3 14.69 6.14 7.02
C SER A 3 16.03 6.86 7.30
N VAL A 4 16.03 7.79 8.25
CA VAL A 4 17.28 8.49 8.67
C VAL A 4 18.20 7.51 9.39
N LEU A 5 17.64 6.67 10.29
CA LEU A 5 18.41 5.66 11.01
C LEU A 5 19.07 4.68 10.05
N ILE A 6 18.29 4.12 9.11
CA ILE A 6 18.80 3.20 8.08
C ILE A 6 19.96 3.82 7.32
N ARG A 7 19.76 5.05 6.82
CA ARG A 7 20.77 5.77 6.03
C ARG A 7 22.07 6.03 6.81
N GLU A 8 21.95 6.51 8.04
CA GLU A 8 23.12 6.87 8.83
C GLU A 8 23.88 5.63 9.35
N VAL A 9 23.16 4.57 9.72
CA VAL A 9 23.77 3.29 10.12
C VAL A 9 24.45 2.60 8.92
N ALA A 10 23.81 2.63 7.73
CA ALA A 10 24.42 2.07 6.53
C ALA A 10 25.70 2.78 6.11
N LYS A 11 25.82 4.11 6.36
CA LYS A 11 27.04 4.88 6.11
C LYS A 11 28.11 4.72 7.17
N TYR A 12 27.70 4.70 8.45
CA TYR A 12 28.58 4.75 9.61
C TYR A 12 28.00 3.88 10.74
N GLN A 13 28.36 2.60 10.76
CA GLN A 13 27.84 1.64 11.75
C GLN A 13 28.07 2.08 13.20
N GLU A 14 29.19 2.74 13.49
CA GLU A 14 29.53 3.29 14.81
C GLU A 14 28.50 4.30 15.35
N ARG A 15 27.78 4.97 14.45
CA ARG A 15 26.76 5.95 14.83
C ARG A 15 25.45 5.32 15.27
N ALA A 16 25.24 4.02 15.02
CA ALA A 16 24.00 3.30 15.37
C ALA A 16 23.61 3.51 16.83
N TYR A 17 24.57 3.42 17.74
CA TYR A 17 24.37 3.62 19.18
C TYR A 17 23.73 4.97 19.53
N ASN A 18 24.31 6.07 19.02
CA ASN A 18 23.81 7.40 19.33
C ASN A 18 22.46 7.70 18.67
N TYR A 19 22.26 7.28 17.41
CA TYR A 19 20.99 7.47 16.72
C TYR A 19 19.86 6.68 17.36
N LEU A 20 20.09 5.40 17.66
CA LEU A 20 19.09 4.53 18.27
C LEU A 20 18.59 5.09 19.61
N ARG A 21 19.48 5.44 20.53
CA ARG A 21 19.12 5.95 21.86
C ARG A 21 18.30 7.24 21.80
N ASN A 22 18.69 8.18 20.94
CA ASN A 22 17.98 9.45 20.82
C ASN A 22 16.64 9.25 20.09
N ILE A 23 16.53 8.31 19.14
CA ILE A 23 15.26 7.97 18.49
C ILE A 23 14.32 7.30 19.50
N ILE A 24 14.81 6.38 20.34
CA ILE A 24 14.00 5.75 21.40
C ILE A 24 13.46 6.82 22.35
N GLY A 25 14.32 7.73 22.84
CA GLY A 25 13.89 8.81 23.74
C GLY A 25 12.83 9.71 23.11
N LEU A 26 13.05 10.15 21.88
CA LEU A 26 12.08 10.98 21.16
C LEU A 26 10.78 10.23 20.88
N LYS A 27 10.84 8.94 20.52
CA LYS A 27 9.64 8.12 20.31
C LYS A 27 8.84 7.89 21.58
N LEU A 28 9.48 7.71 22.72
CA LEU A 28 8.78 7.65 24.00
C LEU A 28 7.94 8.91 24.24
N MET A 29 8.53 10.10 24.07
CA MET A 29 7.79 11.36 24.19
C MET A 29 6.63 11.45 23.21
N LEU A 30 6.87 11.10 21.93
CA LEU A 30 5.84 11.13 20.90
C LEU A 30 4.75 10.07 21.13
N SER A 31 5.08 8.92 21.72
CA SER A 31 4.09 7.87 22.05
C SER A 31 3.17 8.32 23.18
N VAL A 32 3.71 8.99 24.20
CA VAL A 32 2.90 9.58 25.28
C VAL A 32 1.98 10.68 24.72
N LEU A 33 2.52 11.56 23.87
CA LEU A 33 1.74 12.63 23.25
C LEU A 33 0.62 12.05 22.34
N SER A 34 0.95 11.11 21.47
CA SER A 34 -0.03 10.50 20.55
C SER A 34 -1.08 9.68 21.31
N GLY A 35 -0.68 8.93 22.34
CA GLY A 35 -1.60 8.21 23.21
C GLY A 35 -2.55 9.13 23.96
N GLY A 36 -2.04 10.26 24.48
CA GLY A 36 -2.85 11.31 25.10
C GLY A 36 -3.87 11.93 24.13
N ILE A 37 -3.44 12.27 22.92
CA ILE A 37 -4.33 12.79 21.87
C ILE A 37 -5.42 11.78 21.53
N VAL A 38 -5.09 10.50 21.32
CA VAL A 38 -6.06 9.44 21.03
C VAL A 38 -7.05 9.28 22.18
N PHE A 39 -6.54 9.28 23.44
CA PHE A 39 -7.38 9.19 24.63
C PHE A 39 -8.38 10.35 24.71
N ILE A 40 -7.96 11.57 24.48
CA ILE A 40 -8.83 12.75 24.50
C ILE A 40 -9.86 12.67 23.36
N LEU A 41 -9.41 12.42 22.12
CA LEU A 41 -10.29 12.40 20.95
C LEU A 41 -11.37 11.34 21.06
N ILE A 42 -11.03 10.08 21.42
CA ILE A 42 -12.02 8.99 21.45
C ILE A 42 -13.08 9.22 22.54
N ASN A 43 -12.73 9.91 23.63
CA ASN A 43 -13.68 10.25 24.69
C ASN A 43 -14.58 11.43 24.29
N LEU A 44 -14.06 12.41 23.54
CA LEU A 44 -14.84 13.57 23.06
C LEU A 44 -15.82 13.20 21.94
N MET A 45 -15.48 12.20 21.11
CA MET A 45 -16.30 11.81 19.95
C MET A 45 -17.54 10.97 20.30
N GLY A 46 -17.77 10.64 21.58
CA GLY A 46 -18.99 9.96 22.02
C GLY A 46 -19.17 8.52 21.54
N TYR A 47 -18.11 7.84 21.12
CA TYR A 47 -18.17 6.45 20.67
C TYR A 47 -18.62 5.47 21.77
N PRO A 48 -19.26 4.33 21.39
CA PRO A 48 -19.62 3.27 22.33
C PRO A 48 -18.40 2.73 23.10
N SER A 49 -18.64 2.18 24.31
CA SER A 49 -17.58 1.66 25.19
C SER A 49 -16.71 0.60 24.49
N LEU A 50 -17.32 -0.29 23.72
CA LEU A 50 -16.60 -1.31 22.96
C LEU A 50 -15.61 -0.68 21.97
N THR A 51 -16.02 0.34 21.22
CA THR A 51 -15.15 1.05 20.28
C THR A 51 -13.99 1.74 20.99
N LYS A 52 -14.25 2.33 22.17
CA LYS A 52 -13.19 2.94 23.00
C LYS A 52 -12.14 1.92 23.43
N ASP A 53 -12.59 0.75 23.92
CA ASP A 53 -11.68 -0.32 24.34
C ASP A 53 -10.81 -0.84 23.18
N LEU A 54 -11.42 -1.01 21.99
CA LEU A 54 -10.69 -1.43 20.79
C LEU A 54 -9.67 -0.39 20.36
N VAL A 55 -9.99 0.90 20.45
CA VAL A 55 -9.04 1.98 20.13
C VAL A 55 -7.89 2.03 21.13
N TYR A 56 -8.13 1.81 22.42
CA TYR A 56 -7.04 1.74 23.41
C TYR A 56 -6.10 0.57 23.16
N LEU A 57 -6.64 -0.62 22.88
CA LEU A 57 -5.85 -1.81 22.52
C LEU A 57 -5.06 -1.58 21.22
N SER A 58 -5.70 -0.98 20.21
CA SER A 58 -5.04 -0.62 18.94
C SER A 58 -3.91 0.38 19.15
N SER A 59 -4.10 1.36 20.03
CA SER A 59 -3.08 2.36 20.36
C SER A 59 -1.86 1.71 21.01
N LEU A 60 -2.07 0.73 21.90
CA LEU A 60 -0.98 -0.02 22.51
C LEU A 60 -0.20 -0.82 21.46
N ALA A 61 -0.89 -1.56 20.58
CA ALA A 61 -0.26 -2.28 19.48
C ALA A 61 0.54 -1.33 18.57
N MET A 62 -0.02 -0.16 18.21
CA MET A 62 0.63 0.86 17.39
C MET A 62 1.91 1.39 18.03
N VAL A 63 1.93 1.59 19.35
CA VAL A 63 3.15 2.02 20.06
C VAL A 63 4.21 0.92 19.97
N LEU A 64 3.89 -0.34 20.28
CA LEU A 64 4.80 -1.47 20.18
C LEU A 64 5.38 -1.61 18.77
N ASP A 65 4.51 -1.60 17.75
CA ASP A 65 4.92 -1.70 16.35
C ASP A 65 5.81 -0.52 15.91
N SER A 66 5.55 0.67 16.44
CA SER A 66 6.35 1.85 16.14
C SER A 66 7.80 1.70 16.62
N PHE A 67 8.04 1.09 17.80
CA PHE A 67 9.37 0.76 18.28
C PHE A 67 10.00 -0.39 17.53
N THR A 68 9.22 -1.43 17.24
CA THR A 68 9.64 -2.58 16.43
C THR A 68 10.21 -2.14 15.08
N LEU A 69 9.57 -1.18 14.40
CA LEU A 69 10.07 -0.57 13.16
C LEU A 69 11.41 0.14 13.33
N VAL A 70 11.69 0.75 14.48
CA VAL A 70 13.00 1.36 14.76
C VAL A 70 14.06 0.26 14.93
N PHE A 71 13.75 -0.79 15.66
CA PHE A 71 14.69 -1.89 15.89
C PHE A 71 15.04 -2.61 14.58
N PHE A 72 14.06 -2.89 13.71
CA PHE A 72 14.34 -3.42 12.38
C PHE A 72 15.06 -2.43 11.46
N SER A 73 14.90 -1.11 11.67
CA SER A 73 15.69 -0.12 10.94
C SER A 73 17.18 -0.23 11.23
N VAL A 74 17.55 -0.65 12.43
CA VAL A 74 18.95 -0.99 12.77
C VAL A 74 19.43 -2.17 11.91
N SER A 75 18.67 -3.27 11.90
CA SER A 75 18.99 -4.47 11.09
C SER A 75 19.11 -4.16 9.60
N ARG A 76 18.21 -3.30 9.07
CA ARG A 76 18.30 -2.81 7.68
C ARG A 76 19.55 -1.98 7.44
N GLY A 77 19.95 -1.15 8.40
CA GLY A 77 21.19 -0.36 8.34
C GLY A 77 22.44 -1.23 8.31
N PHE A 78 22.40 -2.41 8.94
CA PHE A 78 23.43 -3.45 8.86
C PHE A 78 23.24 -4.39 7.64
N HIS A 79 22.43 -4.01 6.66
CA HIS A 79 22.14 -4.78 5.42
C HIS A 79 21.56 -6.18 5.67
N ASN A 80 20.88 -6.40 6.79
CA ASN A 80 20.26 -7.68 7.11
C ASN A 80 18.75 -7.56 7.25
N LEU A 81 18.02 -8.01 6.22
CA LEU A 81 16.57 -8.01 6.12
C LEU A 81 15.92 -9.32 6.59
N SER A 82 16.71 -10.39 6.73
CA SER A 82 16.18 -11.73 7.01
C SER A 82 15.42 -11.78 8.33
N TYR A 83 15.95 -11.14 9.38
CA TYR A 83 15.32 -11.12 10.71
C TYR A 83 13.95 -10.43 10.69
N GLU A 84 13.83 -9.35 9.96
CA GLU A 84 12.56 -8.65 9.80
C GLU A 84 11.56 -9.49 9.02
N SER A 85 11.98 -10.14 7.93
CA SER A 85 11.12 -10.99 7.13
C SER A 85 10.55 -12.16 7.95
N PHE A 86 11.36 -12.82 8.75
CA PHE A 86 10.89 -13.85 9.69
C PHE A 86 9.93 -13.31 10.73
N ALA A 87 10.23 -12.15 11.30
CA ALA A 87 9.41 -11.54 12.31
C ALA A 87 8.03 -11.12 11.78
N VAL A 88 7.98 -10.55 10.57
CA VAL A 88 6.72 -10.17 9.92
C VAL A 88 5.88 -11.42 9.61
N ALA A 89 6.49 -12.49 9.11
CA ALA A 89 5.79 -13.76 8.89
C ALA A 89 5.27 -14.36 10.21
N GLY A 90 6.10 -14.36 11.25
CA GLY A 90 5.74 -14.81 12.60
C GLY A 90 4.60 -14.00 13.21
N TYR A 91 4.64 -12.67 13.09
CA TYR A 91 3.57 -11.78 13.52
C TYR A 91 2.22 -12.12 12.87
N GLN A 92 2.21 -12.31 11.54
CA GLN A 92 1.00 -12.67 10.80
C GLN A 92 0.47 -14.04 11.24
N LEU A 93 1.35 -15.00 11.42
CA LEU A 93 0.98 -16.36 11.84
C LEU A 93 0.42 -16.37 13.26
N ILE A 94 1.04 -15.68 14.21
CA ILE A 94 0.57 -15.55 15.58
C ILE A 94 -0.80 -14.87 15.61
N THR A 95 -0.96 -13.77 14.89
CA THR A 95 -2.23 -13.03 14.81
C THR A 95 -3.33 -13.92 14.23
N LEU A 96 -3.04 -14.68 13.19
CA LEU A 96 -4.00 -15.61 12.57
C LEU A 96 -4.39 -16.73 13.54
N VAL A 97 -3.41 -17.41 14.13
CA VAL A 97 -3.66 -18.54 15.05
C VAL A 97 -4.46 -18.11 16.26
N LEU A 98 -4.02 -17.03 16.93
CA LEU A 98 -4.74 -16.51 18.10
C LEU A 98 -6.13 -15.98 17.72
N GLY A 99 -6.24 -15.25 16.59
CA GLY A 99 -7.51 -14.73 16.14
C GLY A 99 -8.53 -15.84 15.83
N VAL A 100 -8.12 -16.88 15.10
CA VAL A 100 -8.98 -18.05 14.81
C VAL A 100 -9.35 -18.80 16.08
N THR A 101 -8.39 -18.98 16.99
CA THR A 101 -8.63 -19.69 18.26
C THR A 101 -9.64 -18.94 19.12
N PHE A 102 -9.48 -17.63 19.28
CA PHE A 102 -10.39 -16.81 20.06
C PHE A 102 -11.81 -16.75 19.45
N LEU A 103 -11.89 -16.66 18.11
CA LEU A 103 -13.17 -16.72 17.40
C LEU A 103 -13.88 -18.07 17.63
N LYS A 104 -13.18 -19.19 17.48
CA LYS A 104 -13.76 -20.54 17.69
C LYS A 104 -14.17 -20.77 19.13
N ALA A 105 -13.46 -20.18 20.08
CA ALA A 105 -13.77 -20.25 21.50
C ALA A 105 -14.92 -19.29 21.93
N GLY A 106 -15.48 -18.51 21.00
CA GLY A 106 -16.60 -17.61 21.28
C GLY A 106 -16.21 -16.34 22.04
N PHE A 107 -14.92 -15.99 22.08
CA PHE A 107 -14.46 -14.78 22.74
C PHE A 107 -14.95 -13.51 22.04
N SER A 108 -15.13 -12.43 22.82
CA SER A 108 -15.58 -11.12 22.32
C SER A 108 -14.54 -10.45 21.42
N LEU A 109 -14.96 -9.42 20.67
CA LEU A 109 -14.11 -8.64 19.79
C LEU A 109 -12.89 -8.01 20.50
N ARG A 110 -12.99 -7.74 21.81
CA ARG A 110 -11.86 -7.27 22.63
C ARG A 110 -10.69 -8.25 22.62
N TRP A 111 -10.97 -9.55 22.70
CA TRP A 111 -9.95 -10.60 22.66
C TRP A 111 -9.30 -10.74 21.29
N LEU A 112 -10.06 -10.51 20.22
CA LEU A 112 -9.48 -10.47 18.86
C LEU A 112 -8.47 -9.33 18.72
N MET A 113 -8.80 -8.15 19.25
CA MET A 113 -7.84 -7.06 19.29
C MET A 113 -6.67 -7.36 20.24
N GLY A 114 -6.94 -8.08 21.35
CA GLY A 114 -5.93 -8.62 22.25
C GLY A 114 -4.92 -9.54 21.53
N ALA A 115 -5.37 -10.37 20.59
CA ALA A 115 -4.48 -11.21 19.79
C ALA A 115 -3.46 -10.37 18.98
N VAL A 116 -3.91 -9.24 18.43
CA VAL A 116 -3.02 -8.30 17.73
C VAL A 116 -1.99 -7.70 18.69
N VAL A 117 -2.43 -7.29 19.89
CA VAL A 117 -1.53 -6.73 20.93
C VAL A 117 -0.49 -7.76 21.36
N ILE A 118 -0.88 -9.03 21.57
CA ILE A 118 0.03 -10.13 21.94
C ILE A 118 1.05 -10.35 20.82
N ALA A 119 0.60 -10.41 19.57
CA ALA A 119 1.50 -10.55 18.41
C ALA A 119 2.48 -9.38 18.29
N SER A 120 2.01 -8.14 18.47
CA SER A 120 2.87 -6.94 18.48
C SER A 120 3.88 -6.98 19.64
N LEU A 121 3.48 -7.43 20.82
CA LEU A 121 4.37 -7.56 21.96
C LEU A 121 5.49 -8.60 21.72
N ILE A 122 5.14 -9.77 21.19
CA ILE A 122 6.11 -10.81 20.83
C ILE A 122 7.09 -10.28 19.79
N ASN A 123 6.58 -9.60 18.75
CA ASN A 123 7.40 -9.02 17.70
C ASN A 123 8.32 -7.91 18.24
N PHE A 124 7.83 -7.08 19.13
CA PHE A 124 8.61 -6.06 19.84
C PHE A 124 9.73 -6.68 20.67
N CYS A 125 9.43 -7.71 21.49
CA CYS A 125 10.43 -8.39 22.31
C CYS A 125 11.51 -9.06 21.44
N TYR A 126 11.11 -9.70 20.33
CA TYR A 126 12.03 -10.28 19.39
C TYR A 126 12.96 -9.23 18.76
N ALA A 127 12.40 -8.14 18.25
CA ALA A 127 13.19 -7.07 17.61
C ALA A 127 14.11 -6.36 18.61
N ALA A 128 13.64 -6.11 19.84
CA ALA A 128 14.45 -5.57 20.93
C ALA A 128 15.59 -6.51 21.32
N GLY A 129 15.30 -7.81 21.45
CA GLY A 129 16.30 -8.84 21.74
C GLY A 129 17.39 -8.90 20.67
N LEU A 130 17.04 -8.80 19.38
CA LEU A 130 18.02 -8.73 18.29
C LEU A 130 18.95 -7.52 18.43
N VAL A 131 18.41 -6.35 18.77
CA VAL A 131 19.21 -5.13 18.93
C VAL A 131 20.21 -5.29 20.08
N VAL A 132 19.81 -5.89 21.19
CA VAL A 132 20.67 -6.08 22.37
C VAL A 132 21.68 -7.21 22.16
N VAL A 133 21.22 -8.38 21.72
CA VAL A 133 22.05 -9.61 21.65
C VAL A 133 22.91 -9.62 20.39
N LYS A 134 22.31 -9.37 19.22
CA LYS A 134 22.99 -9.49 17.93
C LYS A 134 23.84 -8.27 17.60
N TRP A 135 23.26 -7.07 17.79
CA TRP A 135 23.94 -5.81 17.45
C TRP A 135 24.65 -5.16 18.62
N GLN A 136 24.56 -5.73 19.84
CA GLN A 136 25.19 -5.25 21.09
C GLN A 136 24.93 -3.78 21.37
N LEU A 137 23.73 -3.29 21.01
CA LEU A 137 23.31 -1.90 21.23
C LEU A 137 22.38 -1.83 22.44
N THR A 138 22.54 -0.77 23.24
CA THR A 138 21.65 -0.53 24.39
C THR A 138 20.36 0.16 23.97
N LEU A 139 19.27 -0.25 24.61
CA LEU A 139 17.95 0.36 24.43
C LEU A 139 17.69 1.53 25.38
N TRP A 140 18.67 1.91 26.22
CA TRP A 140 18.50 2.99 27.18
C TRP A 140 18.29 4.33 26.46
N PRO A 141 17.16 5.03 26.70
CA PRO A 141 16.84 6.25 25.98
C PRO A 141 17.83 7.38 26.28
N ALA A 142 18.05 8.26 25.31
CA ALA A 142 18.77 9.50 25.46
C ALA A 142 18.00 10.63 24.78
N LEU A 143 18.16 11.86 25.28
CA LEU A 143 17.52 13.06 24.76
C LEU A 143 18.56 14.18 24.65
N LYS A 144 19.49 14.06 23.69
CA LYS A 144 20.45 15.11 23.40
C LYS A 144 19.83 16.15 22.47
N TYR A 145 19.47 17.33 22.98
CA TYR A 145 18.73 18.36 22.26
C TYR A 145 19.33 18.72 20.89
N ASN A 146 20.60 19.04 20.81
CA ASN A 146 21.25 19.42 19.54
C ASN A 146 21.25 18.28 18.52
N PHE A 147 21.39 17.03 18.97
CA PHE A 147 21.33 15.86 18.12
C PHE A 147 19.91 15.65 17.56
N ILE A 148 18.90 15.75 18.44
CA ILE A 148 17.50 15.62 18.08
C ILE A 148 17.08 16.72 17.10
N LYS A 149 17.47 17.98 17.33
CA LYS A 149 17.19 19.11 16.44
C LYS A 149 17.70 18.86 15.03
N ASN A 150 18.94 18.42 14.88
CA ASN A 150 19.53 18.12 13.57
C ASN A 150 18.84 16.92 12.90
N MET A 151 18.56 15.87 13.67
CA MET A 151 17.86 14.69 13.17
C MET A 151 16.41 15.01 12.73
N MET A 152 15.70 15.85 13.50
CA MET A 152 14.35 16.31 13.16
C MET A 152 14.35 17.15 11.88
N ALA A 153 15.31 18.05 11.71
CA ALA A 153 15.45 18.84 10.47
C ALA A 153 15.61 17.94 9.25
N MET A 154 16.36 16.83 9.36
CA MET A 154 16.49 15.83 8.29
C MET A 154 15.24 14.96 8.11
N ALA A 155 14.52 14.66 9.19
CA ALA A 155 13.38 13.77 9.18
C ALA A 155 12.07 14.48 8.78
N LEU A 156 11.94 15.78 8.99
CA LEU A 156 10.71 16.56 8.82
C LEU A 156 10.14 16.47 7.40
N PRO A 157 10.92 16.61 6.31
CA PRO A 157 10.38 16.47 4.95
C PRO A 157 9.79 15.08 4.68
N PHE A 158 10.44 14.03 5.19
CA PHE A 158 9.92 12.65 5.07
C PHE A 158 8.69 12.42 5.95
N ALA A 159 8.60 13.08 7.12
CA ALA A 159 7.45 13.00 8.00
C ALA A 159 6.22 13.63 7.34
N PHE A 160 6.34 14.81 6.75
CA PHE A 160 5.24 15.47 6.04
C PHE A 160 4.71 14.58 4.91
N TYR A 161 5.59 14.06 4.06
CA TYR A 161 5.18 13.13 3.00
C TYR A 161 4.43 11.90 3.56
N GLY A 162 4.97 11.27 4.61
CA GLY A 162 4.36 10.12 5.26
C GLY A 162 3.00 10.43 5.89
N ILE A 163 2.85 11.61 6.49
CA ILE A 163 1.58 12.07 7.06
C ILE A 163 0.54 12.24 5.95
N PHE A 164 0.85 12.99 4.89
CA PHE A 164 -0.07 13.19 3.77
C PHE A 164 -0.48 11.87 3.12
N GLN A 165 0.46 10.95 2.93
CA GLN A 165 0.15 9.64 2.36
C GLN A 165 -0.78 8.82 3.27
N ARG A 166 -0.57 8.86 4.59
CA ARG A 166 -1.45 8.18 5.55
C ARG A 166 -2.84 8.80 5.59
N PHE A 167 -2.93 10.12 5.60
CA PHE A 167 -4.21 10.81 5.49
C PHE A 167 -4.94 10.39 4.22
N TYR A 168 -4.31 10.45 3.07
CA TYR A 168 -4.91 10.02 1.81
C TYR A 168 -5.43 8.58 1.87
N THR A 169 -4.67 7.67 2.49
CA THR A 169 -5.02 6.24 2.53
C THR A 169 -6.20 5.93 3.44
N TYR A 170 -6.37 6.65 4.55
CA TYR A 170 -7.34 6.29 5.59
C TYR A 170 -8.42 7.33 5.84
N PHE A 171 -8.32 8.50 5.25
CA PHE A 171 -9.24 9.61 5.50
C PHE A 171 -10.67 9.29 5.03
N ASP A 172 -10.80 8.56 3.92
CA ASP A 172 -12.09 8.10 3.42
C ASP A 172 -12.85 7.27 4.48
N SER A 173 -12.13 6.35 5.17
CA SER A 173 -12.72 5.54 6.23
C SER A 173 -13.13 6.35 7.46
N ILE A 174 -12.36 7.38 7.80
CA ILE A 174 -12.69 8.30 8.92
C ILE A 174 -13.94 9.10 8.58
N LEU A 175 -13.98 9.72 7.39
CA LEU A 175 -15.15 10.47 6.95
C LEU A 175 -16.39 9.58 6.82
N LEU A 176 -16.20 8.35 6.35
CA LEU A 176 -17.31 7.40 6.23
C LEU A 176 -17.88 7.02 7.60
N SER A 177 -17.02 6.81 8.61
CA SER A 177 -17.47 6.56 9.99
C SER A 177 -18.28 7.74 10.55
N LEU A 178 -17.77 8.96 10.34
CA LEU A 178 -18.40 10.18 10.87
C LEU A 178 -19.72 10.54 10.17
N LEU A 179 -19.81 10.33 8.86
CA LEU A 179 -20.93 10.82 8.03
C LEU A 179 -21.96 9.75 7.73
N ALA A 180 -21.61 8.47 7.75
CA ALA A 180 -22.51 7.36 7.38
C ALA A 180 -22.58 6.25 8.44
N GLY A 181 -21.60 6.17 9.34
CA GLY A 181 -21.56 5.19 10.44
C GLY A 181 -20.74 3.93 10.15
N ASP A 182 -20.46 3.19 11.21
CA ASP A 182 -19.48 2.07 11.23
C ASP A 182 -19.88 0.88 10.34
N ARG A 183 -21.18 0.67 10.12
CA ARG A 183 -21.68 -0.37 9.21
C ARG A 183 -21.12 -0.17 7.80
N PHE A 184 -21.17 1.05 7.29
CA PHE A 184 -20.68 1.36 5.95
C PHE A 184 -19.16 1.34 5.85
N VAL A 185 -18.46 1.66 6.95
CA VAL A 185 -17.00 1.44 7.06
C VAL A 185 -16.66 -0.04 6.92
N GLY A 186 -17.43 -0.92 7.56
CA GLY A 186 -17.27 -2.36 7.43
C GLY A 186 -17.38 -2.84 5.98
N LEU A 187 -18.45 -2.43 5.28
CA LEU A 187 -18.68 -2.78 3.88
C LEU A 187 -17.59 -2.24 2.94
N TYR A 188 -17.21 -0.97 3.12
CA TYR A 188 -16.12 -0.34 2.37
C TYR A 188 -14.76 -1.01 2.62
N SER A 189 -14.48 -1.38 3.87
CA SER A 189 -13.19 -1.98 4.27
C SER A 189 -12.90 -3.31 3.58
N VAL A 190 -13.92 -4.13 3.29
CA VAL A 190 -13.76 -5.38 2.53
C VAL A 190 -13.25 -5.07 1.13
N ALA A 191 -13.92 -4.16 0.42
CA ALA A 191 -13.55 -3.74 -0.93
C ALA A 191 -12.16 -3.11 -0.96
N PHE A 192 -11.87 -2.23 0.00
CA PHE A 192 -10.60 -1.53 0.13
C PHE A 192 -9.44 -2.51 0.38
N LYS A 193 -9.58 -3.46 1.32
CA LYS A 193 -8.53 -4.42 1.66
C LYS A 193 -8.17 -5.33 0.49
N ILE A 194 -9.17 -5.79 -0.29
CA ILE A 194 -8.93 -6.60 -1.50
C ILE A 194 -8.10 -5.80 -2.51
N THR A 195 -8.51 -4.57 -2.80
CA THR A 195 -7.81 -3.71 -3.78
C THR A 195 -6.42 -3.30 -3.28
N PHE A 196 -6.30 -2.98 -1.99
CA PHE A 196 -5.03 -2.59 -1.36
C PHE A 196 -4.00 -3.73 -1.39
N ALA A 197 -4.43 -4.97 -1.14
CA ALA A 197 -3.56 -6.14 -1.20
C ALA A 197 -2.91 -6.31 -2.58
N LEU A 198 -3.61 -5.97 -3.66
CA LEU A 198 -3.09 -6.08 -5.02
C LEU A 198 -2.03 -5.02 -5.37
N GLN A 199 -1.95 -3.94 -4.60
CA GLN A 199 -0.98 -2.87 -4.85
C GLN A 199 0.47 -3.28 -4.56
N PHE A 200 0.71 -4.42 -3.91
CA PHE A 200 2.06 -4.93 -3.76
C PHE A 200 2.72 -5.27 -5.11
N LEU A 201 1.94 -5.65 -6.12
CA LEU A 201 2.45 -6.00 -7.46
C LEU A 201 3.16 -4.82 -8.13
N PRO A 202 2.50 -3.65 -8.36
CA PRO A 202 3.18 -2.51 -8.97
C PRO A 202 4.27 -1.93 -8.05
N LEU A 203 4.11 -2.01 -6.73
CA LEU A 203 5.13 -1.55 -5.79
C LEU A 203 6.43 -2.33 -5.93
N ALA A 204 6.36 -3.67 -5.94
CA ALA A 204 7.52 -4.54 -6.11
C ALA A 204 8.17 -4.35 -7.49
N PHE A 205 7.35 -4.24 -8.54
CA PHE A 205 7.81 -4.04 -9.90
C PHE A 205 8.59 -2.72 -10.05
N VAL A 206 8.03 -1.61 -9.56
CA VAL A 206 8.65 -0.30 -9.66
C VAL A 206 9.88 -0.18 -8.75
N ALA A 207 9.87 -0.83 -7.58
CA ALA A 207 11.03 -0.86 -6.70
C ALA A 207 12.28 -1.45 -7.39
N SER A 208 12.09 -2.44 -8.27
CA SER A 208 13.18 -3.02 -9.06
C SER A 208 13.67 -2.12 -10.20
N LEU A 209 12.79 -1.28 -10.75
CA LEU A 209 13.11 -0.37 -11.87
C LEU A 209 13.66 0.98 -11.44
N TYR A 210 13.38 1.42 -10.22
CA TYR A 210 13.73 2.74 -9.74
C TYR A 210 15.23 3.08 -9.83
N PRO A 211 16.17 2.18 -9.44
CA PRO A 211 17.60 2.43 -9.59
C PRO A 211 18.02 2.64 -11.06
N ALA A 212 17.47 1.81 -11.96
CA ALA A 212 17.75 1.91 -13.39
C ALA A 212 17.21 3.23 -13.97
N MET A 213 15.99 3.64 -13.62
CA MET A 213 15.43 4.93 -14.04
C MET A 213 16.28 6.11 -13.55
N SER A 214 16.78 6.04 -12.31
CA SER A 214 17.65 7.08 -11.76
C SER A 214 18.98 7.17 -12.49
N ALA A 215 19.59 6.04 -12.85
CA ALA A 215 20.82 6.00 -13.62
C ALA A 215 20.60 6.53 -15.05
N TYR A 216 19.55 6.10 -15.73
CA TYR A 216 19.22 6.55 -17.10
C TYR A 216 18.83 8.04 -17.14
N ASN A 217 18.33 8.60 -16.07
CA ASN A 217 18.05 10.03 -15.99
C ASN A 217 19.29 10.89 -16.27
N VAL A 218 20.47 10.40 -15.87
CA VAL A 218 21.75 11.09 -16.08
C VAL A 218 22.44 10.64 -17.37
N SER A 219 22.41 9.34 -17.67
CA SER A 219 23.23 8.75 -18.75
C SER A 219 22.51 8.67 -20.11
N ASP A 220 21.21 8.32 -20.15
CA ASP A 220 20.48 8.06 -21.40
C ASP A 220 18.96 8.30 -21.26
N LYS A 221 18.52 9.48 -21.68
CA LYS A 221 17.10 9.85 -21.67
C LYS A 221 16.22 9.00 -22.60
N LYS A 222 16.80 8.43 -23.67
CA LYS A 222 16.05 7.54 -24.59
C LYS A 222 15.75 6.22 -23.89
N GLN A 223 16.75 5.65 -23.22
CA GLN A 223 16.57 4.42 -22.45
C GLN A 223 15.62 4.62 -21.26
N LEU A 224 15.64 5.81 -20.63
CA LEU A 224 14.67 6.18 -19.59
C LEU A 224 13.23 6.16 -20.15
N ALA A 225 13.00 6.72 -21.34
CA ALA A 225 11.70 6.72 -22.00
C ALA A 225 11.23 5.29 -22.34
N VAL A 226 12.10 4.45 -22.88
CA VAL A 226 11.80 3.03 -23.17
C VAL A 226 11.45 2.27 -21.89
N THR A 227 12.21 2.49 -20.82
CA THR A 227 11.94 1.85 -19.53
C THR A 227 10.60 2.27 -18.96
N PHE A 228 10.26 3.55 -19.04
CA PHE A 228 8.96 4.08 -18.64
C PHE A 228 7.81 3.48 -19.47
N GLU A 229 7.91 3.48 -20.82
CA GLU A 229 6.90 2.90 -21.72
C GLU A 229 6.66 1.42 -21.40
N ARG A 230 7.73 0.64 -21.20
CA ARG A 230 7.62 -0.78 -20.84
C ARG A 230 6.95 -0.98 -19.50
N ALA A 231 7.32 -0.18 -18.49
CA ALA A 231 6.71 -0.24 -17.17
C ALA A 231 5.21 0.06 -17.22
N MET A 232 4.80 1.09 -17.94
CA MET A 232 3.39 1.43 -18.17
C MET A 232 2.65 0.28 -18.84
N ASN A 233 3.20 -0.27 -19.93
CA ASN A 233 2.58 -1.34 -20.70
C ASN A 233 2.39 -2.62 -19.85
N TYR A 234 3.42 -3.06 -19.14
CA TYR A 234 3.33 -4.29 -18.32
C TYR A 234 2.33 -4.15 -17.18
N LEU A 235 2.32 -3.00 -16.50
CA LEU A 235 1.39 -2.78 -15.40
C LEU A 235 -0.07 -2.66 -15.88
N ILE A 236 -0.31 -2.07 -17.06
CA ILE A 236 -1.64 -2.03 -17.70
C ILE A 236 -2.10 -3.46 -18.08
N ILE A 237 -1.22 -4.26 -18.70
CA ILE A 237 -1.50 -5.64 -19.09
C ILE A 237 -1.88 -6.49 -17.87
N ILE A 238 -1.24 -6.27 -16.72
CA ILE A 238 -1.54 -7.02 -15.49
C ILE A 238 -2.79 -6.50 -14.79
N ALA A 239 -2.99 -5.19 -14.74
CA ALA A 239 -4.11 -4.58 -14.01
C ALA A 239 -5.47 -4.90 -14.62
N LEU A 240 -5.57 -4.91 -15.95
CA LEU A 240 -6.86 -5.07 -16.65
C LEU A 240 -7.55 -6.41 -16.41
N PRO A 241 -6.90 -7.59 -16.53
CA PRO A 241 -7.55 -8.85 -16.25
C PRO A 241 -7.93 -8.99 -14.78
N ILE A 242 -7.10 -8.48 -13.85
CA ILE A 242 -7.40 -8.51 -12.43
C ILE A 242 -8.63 -7.65 -12.14
N SER A 243 -8.66 -6.42 -12.67
CA SER A 243 -9.79 -5.50 -12.48
C SER A 243 -11.08 -6.08 -13.09
N ALA A 244 -11.05 -6.50 -14.36
CA ALA A 244 -12.21 -7.06 -15.04
C ALA A 244 -12.70 -8.37 -14.40
N GLY A 245 -11.78 -9.26 -14.04
CA GLY A 245 -12.10 -10.51 -13.38
C GLY A 245 -12.78 -10.31 -12.02
N ILE A 246 -12.26 -9.41 -11.20
CA ILE A 246 -12.87 -9.10 -9.88
C ILE A 246 -14.21 -8.39 -10.06
N ILE A 247 -14.36 -7.48 -11.04
CA ILE A 247 -15.65 -6.82 -11.31
C ILE A 247 -16.73 -7.85 -11.63
N VAL A 248 -16.43 -8.81 -12.49
CA VAL A 248 -17.39 -9.82 -12.93
C VAL A 248 -17.69 -10.85 -11.84
N LEU A 249 -16.67 -11.23 -11.06
CA LEU A 249 -16.78 -12.24 -10.00
C LEU A 249 -17.01 -11.64 -8.62
N ALA A 250 -17.35 -10.33 -8.51
CA ALA A 250 -17.50 -9.64 -7.22
C ALA A 250 -18.55 -10.32 -6.33
N ASP A 251 -19.68 -10.75 -6.89
CA ASP A 251 -20.73 -11.47 -6.18
C ASP A 251 -20.18 -12.76 -5.55
N ASN A 252 -19.52 -13.58 -6.35
CA ASN A 252 -18.94 -14.85 -5.90
C ASN A 252 -17.83 -14.64 -4.85
N LEU A 253 -17.00 -13.60 -5.03
CA LEU A 253 -15.94 -13.27 -4.09
C LEU A 253 -16.49 -12.82 -2.73
N ILE A 254 -17.50 -11.97 -2.73
CA ILE A 254 -18.10 -11.46 -1.48
C ILE A 254 -18.87 -12.56 -0.75
N LEU A 255 -19.53 -13.45 -1.45
CA LEU A 255 -20.25 -14.59 -0.86
C LEU A 255 -19.33 -15.56 -0.10
N ILE A 256 -18.04 -15.64 -0.45
CA ILE A 256 -17.04 -16.40 0.34
C ILE A 256 -16.93 -15.83 1.76
N PHE A 257 -17.10 -14.51 1.96
CA PHE A 257 -17.02 -13.88 3.27
C PHE A 257 -18.31 -14.00 4.08
N LYS A 258 -19.46 -14.01 3.50
CA LYS A 258 -20.85 -14.23 4.01
C LYS A 258 -21.82 -13.27 3.30
N SER A 259 -23.09 -13.65 3.26
CA SER A 259 -24.18 -12.86 2.66
C SER A 259 -24.38 -11.47 3.31
N GLU A 260 -24.00 -11.30 4.59
CA GLU A 260 -24.05 -10.01 5.31
C GLU A 260 -23.20 -8.92 4.64
N TYR A 261 -22.18 -9.30 3.85
CA TYR A 261 -21.30 -8.38 3.13
C TYR A 261 -21.77 -8.08 1.70
N SER A 262 -22.98 -8.48 1.30
CA SER A 262 -23.52 -8.21 -0.05
C SER A 262 -23.50 -6.73 -0.42
N GLY A 263 -23.66 -5.82 0.55
CA GLY A 263 -23.49 -4.39 0.34
C GLY A 263 -22.08 -3.93 -0.04
N SER A 264 -21.07 -4.81 0.02
CA SER A 264 -19.69 -4.53 -0.42
C SER A 264 -19.46 -4.80 -1.91
N ILE A 265 -20.40 -5.43 -2.63
CA ILE A 265 -20.25 -5.82 -4.04
C ILE A 265 -20.03 -4.57 -4.90
N LEU A 266 -20.96 -3.63 -4.88
CA LEU A 266 -20.84 -2.40 -5.67
C LEU A 266 -19.63 -1.53 -5.26
N PRO A 267 -19.34 -1.28 -3.97
CA PRO A 267 -18.09 -0.68 -3.55
C PRO A 267 -16.85 -1.39 -4.11
N LEU A 268 -16.80 -2.74 -4.09
CA LEU A 268 -15.68 -3.51 -4.64
C LEU A 268 -15.54 -3.28 -6.14
N GLN A 269 -16.62 -3.37 -6.90
CA GLN A 269 -16.60 -3.17 -8.35
C GLN A 269 -16.05 -1.77 -8.72
N ILE A 270 -16.44 -0.74 -7.98
CA ILE A 270 -16.00 0.64 -8.24
C ILE A 270 -14.54 0.83 -7.83
N ILE A 271 -14.14 0.37 -6.63
CA ILE A 271 -12.76 0.55 -6.17
C ILE A 271 -11.79 -0.25 -7.04
N ILE A 272 -12.14 -1.49 -7.41
CA ILE A 272 -11.25 -2.32 -8.24
C ILE A 272 -11.11 -1.79 -9.66
N ALA A 273 -12.09 -1.07 -10.19
CA ALA A 273 -11.96 -0.34 -11.45
C ALA A 273 -10.83 0.72 -11.39
N SER A 274 -10.56 1.28 -10.19
CA SER A 274 -9.44 2.21 -10.00
C SER A 274 -8.07 1.54 -10.09
N LEU A 275 -7.98 0.21 -10.02
CA LEU A 275 -6.71 -0.53 -10.00
C LEU A 275 -5.87 -0.25 -11.25
N VAL A 276 -6.48 -0.09 -12.40
CA VAL A 276 -5.79 0.24 -13.67
C VAL A 276 -5.08 1.58 -13.55
N PHE A 277 -5.75 2.59 -13.00
CA PHE A 277 -5.19 3.93 -12.80
C PHE A 277 -4.13 3.92 -11.68
N ILE A 278 -4.34 3.16 -10.62
CA ILE A 278 -3.36 2.95 -9.55
C ILE A 278 -2.08 2.36 -10.13
N PHE A 279 -2.17 1.24 -10.87
CA PHE A 279 -1.00 0.58 -11.46
C PHE A 279 -0.25 1.50 -12.41
N ALA A 280 -0.96 2.25 -13.27
CA ALA A 280 -0.36 3.22 -14.18
C ALA A 280 0.29 4.42 -13.45
N SER A 281 -0.17 4.79 -12.26
CA SER A 281 0.40 5.89 -11.47
C SER A 281 1.76 5.54 -10.85
N TYR A 282 2.07 4.26 -10.61
CA TYR A 282 3.34 3.85 -10.02
C TYR A 282 4.57 4.18 -10.90
N PRO A 283 4.62 3.87 -12.22
CA PRO A 283 5.72 4.29 -13.09
C PRO A 283 5.83 5.81 -13.20
N VAL A 284 4.70 6.51 -13.23
CA VAL A 284 4.68 7.99 -13.30
C VAL A 284 5.30 8.58 -12.04
N GLY A 285 4.89 8.14 -10.86
CA GLY A 285 5.46 8.58 -9.58
C GLY A 285 6.94 8.24 -9.46
N SER A 286 7.34 7.04 -9.93
CA SER A 286 8.73 6.60 -9.95
C SER A 286 9.58 7.48 -10.87
N LEU A 287 9.11 7.79 -12.07
CA LEU A 287 9.80 8.69 -13.00
C LEU A 287 10.01 10.08 -12.40
N LEU A 288 8.95 10.66 -11.82
CA LEU A 288 9.03 11.96 -11.15
C LEU A 288 10.09 11.95 -10.03
N ASN A 289 10.10 10.91 -9.22
CA ASN A 289 11.04 10.78 -8.10
C ASN A 289 12.48 10.54 -8.60
N ALA A 290 12.67 9.71 -9.64
CA ALA A 290 13.97 9.41 -10.22
C ALA A 290 14.59 10.64 -10.93
N CYS A 291 13.76 11.58 -11.37
CA CYS A 291 14.16 12.81 -12.06
C CYS A 291 14.15 14.06 -11.17
N ASP A 292 14.28 13.90 -9.83
CA ASP A 292 14.33 14.98 -8.85
C ASP A 292 13.08 15.90 -8.84
N LYS A 293 11.94 15.36 -9.26
CA LYS A 293 10.64 16.06 -9.28
C LYS A 293 9.73 15.67 -8.11
N GLN A 294 10.29 15.25 -6.98
CA GLN A 294 9.53 14.85 -5.77
C GLN A 294 8.57 15.93 -5.29
N LYS A 295 8.96 17.21 -5.41
CA LYS A 295 8.08 18.34 -5.02
C LYS A 295 6.80 18.37 -5.86
N ILE A 296 6.89 18.06 -7.14
CA ILE A 296 5.74 17.99 -8.06
C ILE A 296 4.85 16.80 -7.67
N ASN A 297 5.46 15.64 -7.43
CA ASN A 297 4.72 14.45 -7.00
C ASN A 297 3.98 14.72 -5.68
N GLY A 298 4.62 15.39 -4.73
CA GLY A 298 3.99 15.83 -3.47
C GLY A 298 2.86 16.84 -3.68
N ALA A 299 3.01 17.81 -4.59
CA ALA A 299 1.96 18.78 -4.91
C ALA A 299 0.76 18.12 -5.57
N ASN A 300 0.98 17.18 -6.50
CA ASN A 300 -0.09 16.38 -7.10
C ASN A 300 -0.85 15.59 -6.03
N MET A 301 -0.15 14.98 -5.07
CA MET A 301 -0.76 14.24 -3.97
C MET A 301 -1.59 15.15 -3.06
N ALA A 302 -1.11 16.36 -2.77
CA ALA A 302 -1.85 17.34 -1.98
C ALA A 302 -3.14 17.79 -2.69
N ALA A 303 -3.07 18.05 -4.01
CA ALA A 303 -4.24 18.40 -4.82
C ALA A 303 -5.28 17.25 -4.85
N VAL A 304 -4.81 16.01 -4.99
CA VAL A 304 -5.66 14.82 -4.96
C VAL A 304 -6.31 14.61 -3.59
N LEU A 305 -5.57 14.84 -2.50
CA LEU A 305 -6.11 14.79 -1.15
C LEU A 305 -7.21 15.83 -0.94
N ALA A 306 -6.98 17.07 -1.39
CA ALA A 306 -7.99 18.12 -1.31
C ALA A 306 -9.26 17.76 -2.10
N ALA A 307 -9.10 17.23 -3.32
CA ALA A 307 -10.21 16.74 -4.14
C ALA A 307 -10.94 15.57 -3.45
N SER A 308 -10.21 14.63 -2.84
CA SER A 308 -10.79 13.51 -2.06
C SER A 308 -11.65 14.00 -0.91
N VAL A 309 -11.15 14.97 -0.13
CA VAL A 309 -11.92 15.56 0.98
C VAL A 309 -13.23 16.18 0.49
N VAL A 310 -13.16 17.01 -0.53
CA VAL A 310 -14.34 17.69 -1.08
C VAL A 310 -15.36 16.67 -1.63
N MET A 311 -14.89 15.70 -2.42
CA MET A 311 -15.77 14.68 -3.00
C MET A 311 -16.39 13.80 -1.92
N ASN A 312 -15.65 13.39 -0.91
CA ASN A 312 -16.19 12.59 0.19
C ASN A 312 -17.26 13.34 0.99
N LEU A 313 -17.04 14.62 1.30
CA LEU A 313 -18.04 15.44 2.01
C LEU A 313 -19.35 15.59 1.21
N ILE A 314 -19.30 15.53 -0.12
CA ILE A 314 -20.48 15.64 -0.98
C ILE A 314 -21.14 14.26 -1.21
N LEU A 315 -20.33 13.22 -1.46
CA LEU A 315 -20.82 11.92 -1.92
C LEU A 315 -21.16 10.96 -0.78
N ILE A 316 -20.42 10.97 0.32
CA ILE A 316 -20.67 10.04 1.45
C ILE A 316 -22.07 10.26 2.05
N PRO A 317 -22.55 11.48 2.33
CA PRO A 317 -23.89 11.67 2.89
C PRO A 317 -25.02 11.13 2.00
N LYS A 318 -24.80 11.10 0.67
CA LYS A 318 -25.81 10.65 -0.30
C LYS A 318 -25.70 9.17 -0.66
N LEU A 319 -24.47 8.64 -0.76
CA LEU A 319 -24.18 7.34 -1.34
C LEU A 319 -23.39 6.41 -0.39
N GLN A 320 -23.10 6.85 0.83
CA GLN A 320 -22.40 6.10 1.86
C GLN A 320 -21.10 5.44 1.31
N ALA A 321 -20.95 4.11 1.48
CA ALA A 321 -19.77 3.36 1.01
C ALA A 321 -19.53 3.46 -0.50
N VAL A 322 -20.59 3.55 -1.29
CA VAL A 322 -20.50 3.76 -2.75
C VAL A 322 -19.91 5.14 -3.06
N GLY A 323 -20.30 6.18 -2.31
CA GLY A 323 -19.77 7.54 -2.45
C GLY A 323 -18.25 7.60 -2.21
N ALA A 324 -17.77 6.95 -1.14
CA ALA A 324 -16.34 6.81 -0.86
C ALA A 324 -15.61 6.06 -2.00
N SER A 325 -16.23 5.00 -2.54
CA SER A 325 -15.66 4.21 -3.63
C SER A 325 -15.52 5.00 -4.93
N ILE A 326 -16.52 5.83 -5.26
CA ILE A 326 -16.48 6.74 -6.41
C ILE A 326 -15.38 7.79 -6.22
N THR A 327 -15.22 8.31 -5.01
CA THR A 327 -14.14 9.25 -4.68
C THR A 327 -12.77 8.62 -4.94
N VAL A 328 -12.54 7.37 -4.49
CA VAL A 328 -11.29 6.63 -4.75
C VAL A 328 -11.03 6.49 -6.25
N LEU A 329 -12.03 6.10 -7.03
CA LEU A 329 -11.89 5.97 -8.48
C LEU A 329 -11.53 7.31 -9.13
N ALA A 330 -12.28 8.37 -8.85
CA ALA A 330 -12.07 9.68 -9.43
C ALA A 330 -10.71 10.29 -9.04
N THR A 331 -10.31 10.14 -7.78
CA THR A 331 -9.03 10.67 -7.29
C THR A 331 -7.82 9.92 -7.85
N ASN A 332 -7.91 8.60 -8.11
CA ASN A 332 -6.86 7.86 -8.80
C ASN A 332 -6.75 8.24 -10.29
N ILE A 333 -7.88 8.51 -10.95
CA ILE A 333 -7.88 9.08 -12.31
C ILE A 333 -7.19 10.46 -12.30
N LEU A 334 -7.55 11.32 -11.34
CA LEU A 334 -6.95 12.66 -11.19
C LEU A 334 -5.44 12.57 -10.93
N LEU A 335 -5.00 11.66 -10.05
CA LEU A 335 -3.58 11.46 -9.74
C LEU A 335 -2.78 11.08 -10.98
N LEU A 336 -3.30 10.13 -11.76
CA LEU A 336 -2.67 9.72 -13.00
C LEU A 336 -2.63 10.87 -14.02
N ALA A 337 -3.74 11.59 -14.20
CA ALA A 337 -3.81 12.71 -15.12
C ALA A 337 -2.83 13.82 -14.77
N LEU A 338 -2.79 14.26 -13.51
CA LEU A 338 -1.83 15.26 -13.01
C LEU A 338 -0.39 14.80 -13.21
N GLY A 339 -0.10 13.51 -12.95
CA GLY A 339 1.22 12.95 -13.16
C GLY A 339 1.62 12.95 -14.64
N LEU A 340 0.74 12.51 -15.54
CA LEU A 340 0.99 12.44 -16.98
C LEU A 340 1.24 13.81 -17.64
N ILE A 341 0.72 14.91 -17.10
CA ILE A 341 1.03 16.28 -17.57
C ILE A 341 2.53 16.59 -17.47
N TRP A 342 3.24 15.99 -16.52
CA TRP A 342 4.65 16.26 -16.31
C TRP A 342 5.58 15.30 -17.06
N VAL A 343 5.12 14.13 -17.47
CA VAL A 343 5.95 13.13 -18.17
C VAL A 343 6.57 13.69 -19.47
N PRO A 344 5.82 14.38 -20.37
CA PRO A 344 6.40 14.93 -21.61
C PRO A 344 7.45 16.00 -21.36
N LYS A 345 7.43 16.65 -20.18
CA LYS A 345 8.44 17.66 -19.81
C LYS A 345 9.76 17.04 -19.33
N ILE A 346 9.81 15.74 -19.13
CA ILE A 346 10.96 15.00 -18.60
C ILE A 346 11.57 14.11 -19.68
N ILE A 347 10.73 13.39 -20.43
CA ILE A 347 11.10 12.41 -21.45
C ILE A 347 10.21 12.56 -22.69
N SER A 348 10.78 12.27 -23.86
CA SER A 348 10.02 12.09 -25.09
C SER A 348 9.59 10.63 -25.20
N TYR A 349 8.33 10.33 -24.95
CA TYR A 349 7.75 9.00 -25.03
C TYR A 349 6.63 8.93 -26.06
N ARG A 350 6.17 7.73 -26.40
CA ARG A 350 5.13 7.50 -27.40
C ARG A 350 3.77 7.21 -26.73
N PRO A 351 2.95 8.23 -26.41
CA PRO A 351 1.69 8.01 -25.70
C PRO A 351 0.74 7.09 -26.47
N TRP A 352 0.74 7.16 -27.80
CA TRP A 352 -0.07 6.31 -28.65
C TRP A 352 0.28 4.80 -28.54
N ALA A 353 1.54 4.47 -28.27
CA ALA A 353 1.95 3.09 -28.05
C ALA A 353 1.30 2.53 -26.75
N ILE A 354 1.27 3.33 -25.69
CA ILE A 354 0.63 2.97 -24.43
C ILE A 354 -0.90 2.85 -24.61
N VAL A 355 -1.52 3.79 -25.33
CA VAL A 355 -2.96 3.74 -25.64
C VAL A 355 -3.32 2.50 -26.46
N LYS A 356 -2.48 2.11 -27.43
CA LYS A 356 -2.69 0.86 -28.19
C LYS A 356 -2.68 -0.38 -27.29
N VAL A 357 -1.75 -0.46 -26.35
CA VAL A 357 -1.69 -1.56 -25.38
C VAL A 357 -2.92 -1.54 -24.48
N LEU A 358 -3.31 -0.37 -23.98
CA LEU A 358 -4.52 -0.21 -23.17
C LEU A 358 -5.77 -0.73 -23.93
N LEU A 359 -5.98 -0.30 -25.19
CA LEU A 359 -7.14 -0.70 -25.98
C LEU A 359 -7.16 -2.22 -26.28
N LYS A 360 -6.00 -2.80 -26.64
CA LYS A 360 -5.89 -4.24 -26.90
C LYS A 360 -6.12 -5.06 -25.62
N SER A 361 -5.51 -4.64 -24.52
CA SER A 361 -5.69 -5.30 -23.23
C SER A 361 -7.11 -5.16 -22.71
N SER A 362 -7.77 -4.01 -22.93
CA SER A 362 -9.18 -3.83 -22.60
C SER A 362 -10.09 -4.75 -23.43
N ALA A 363 -9.83 -4.89 -24.74
CA ALA A 363 -10.60 -5.81 -25.59
C ALA A 363 -10.47 -7.27 -25.12
N ALA A 364 -9.25 -7.71 -24.80
CA ALA A 364 -9.01 -9.04 -24.23
C ALA A 364 -9.67 -9.22 -22.86
N ALA A 365 -9.64 -8.19 -21.99
CA ALA A 365 -10.28 -8.22 -20.69
C ALA A 365 -11.81 -8.25 -20.76
N VAL A 366 -12.41 -7.55 -21.72
CA VAL A 366 -13.85 -7.61 -21.99
C VAL A 366 -14.26 -9.01 -22.47
N LEU A 367 -13.52 -9.60 -23.40
CA LEU A 367 -13.79 -10.96 -23.89
C LEU A 367 -13.69 -11.98 -22.75
N MET A 368 -12.65 -11.90 -21.92
CA MET A 368 -12.51 -12.68 -20.70
C MET A 368 -13.73 -12.48 -19.77
N GLY A 369 -14.08 -11.21 -19.53
CA GLY A 369 -15.19 -10.85 -18.64
C GLY A 369 -16.53 -11.42 -19.09
N ILE A 370 -16.84 -11.40 -20.40
CA ILE A 370 -18.06 -11.99 -20.98
C ILE A 370 -18.10 -13.49 -20.71
N LEU A 371 -16.99 -14.21 -20.94
CA LEU A 371 -16.92 -15.63 -20.69
C LEU A 371 -17.05 -15.98 -19.19
N LEU A 372 -16.35 -15.24 -18.33
CA LEU A 372 -16.47 -15.41 -16.88
C LEU A 372 -17.91 -15.15 -16.40
N PHE A 373 -18.58 -14.12 -16.93
CA PHE A 373 -19.96 -13.80 -16.59
C PHE A 373 -20.92 -14.93 -16.95
N TYR A 374 -20.74 -15.57 -18.12
CA TYR A 374 -21.57 -16.69 -18.56
C TYR A 374 -21.41 -17.92 -17.67
N PHE A 375 -20.20 -18.20 -17.20
CA PHE A 375 -19.89 -19.41 -16.42
C PHE A 375 -19.89 -19.20 -14.91
N ARG A 376 -20.08 -17.98 -14.38
CA ARG A 376 -19.93 -17.64 -12.96
C ARG A 376 -20.86 -18.40 -12.00
N GLU A 377 -22.02 -18.87 -12.50
CA GLU A 377 -23.01 -19.61 -11.71
C GLU A 377 -22.80 -21.14 -11.79
N SER A 378 -22.17 -21.62 -12.87
CA SER A 378 -22.03 -23.06 -13.16
C SER A 378 -20.65 -23.60 -12.72
N VAL A 379 -19.64 -22.77 -12.59
CA VAL A 379 -18.26 -23.21 -12.35
C VAL A 379 -17.70 -22.55 -11.08
N ASN A 380 -16.95 -23.35 -10.31
CA ASN A 380 -16.31 -22.86 -9.08
C ASN A 380 -15.33 -21.71 -9.37
N ILE A 381 -15.36 -20.67 -8.54
CA ILE A 381 -14.54 -19.47 -8.69
C ILE A 381 -13.03 -19.79 -8.73
N PHE A 382 -12.55 -20.78 -7.97
CA PHE A 382 -11.15 -21.20 -7.96
C PHE A 382 -10.69 -21.82 -9.29
N VAL A 383 -11.62 -22.29 -10.14
CA VAL A 383 -11.37 -22.75 -11.51
C VAL A 383 -11.49 -21.58 -12.47
N LEU A 384 -12.49 -20.71 -12.26
CA LEU A 384 -12.72 -19.55 -13.14
C LEU A 384 -11.56 -18.57 -13.17
N ILE A 385 -10.90 -18.33 -12.04
CA ILE A 385 -9.77 -17.40 -11.96
C ILE A 385 -8.62 -17.81 -12.90
N PRO A 386 -8.03 -19.02 -12.80
CA PRO A 386 -6.95 -19.42 -13.71
C PRO A 386 -7.42 -19.57 -15.15
N VAL A 387 -8.62 -20.05 -15.40
CA VAL A 387 -9.20 -20.15 -16.75
C VAL A 387 -9.37 -18.76 -17.37
N GLY A 388 -9.88 -17.79 -16.61
CA GLY A 388 -9.97 -16.41 -17.05
C GLY A 388 -8.60 -15.83 -17.40
N GLY A 389 -7.59 -16.07 -16.60
CA GLY A 389 -6.22 -15.68 -16.89
C GLY A 389 -5.70 -16.25 -18.21
N VAL A 390 -5.91 -17.54 -18.45
CA VAL A 390 -5.51 -18.19 -19.71
C VAL A 390 -6.25 -17.56 -20.90
N ILE A 391 -7.57 -17.39 -20.80
CA ILE A 391 -8.38 -16.75 -21.85
C ILE A 391 -7.86 -15.35 -22.16
N TYR A 392 -7.57 -14.55 -21.14
CA TYR A 392 -7.06 -13.20 -21.32
C TYR A 392 -5.72 -13.19 -22.07
N PHE A 393 -4.73 -13.95 -21.60
CA PHE A 393 -3.41 -13.96 -22.22
C PHE A 393 -3.41 -14.55 -23.63
N VAL A 394 -4.23 -15.58 -23.89
CA VAL A 394 -4.40 -16.12 -25.24
C VAL A 394 -5.05 -15.08 -26.15
N SER A 395 -6.12 -14.44 -25.71
CA SER A 395 -6.79 -13.38 -26.49
C SER A 395 -5.85 -12.21 -26.77
N LEU A 396 -5.09 -11.78 -25.77
CA LEU A 396 -4.12 -10.68 -25.91
C LEU A 396 -2.99 -11.03 -26.88
N TYR A 397 -2.54 -12.29 -26.90
CA TYR A 397 -1.56 -12.80 -27.86
C TYR A 397 -2.11 -12.77 -29.30
N ILE A 398 -3.34 -13.24 -29.52
CA ILE A 398 -4.01 -13.23 -30.83
C ILE A 398 -4.13 -11.80 -31.38
N ILE A 399 -4.49 -10.84 -30.52
CA ILE A 399 -4.63 -9.42 -30.88
C ILE A 399 -3.24 -8.74 -31.01
N LYS A 400 -2.15 -9.48 -30.80
CA LYS A 400 -0.76 -8.94 -30.79
C LYS A 400 -0.61 -7.80 -29.77
N GLY A 401 -1.14 -7.98 -28.56
CA GLY A 401 -1.00 -7.04 -27.45
C GLY A 401 0.36 -7.12 -26.78
N TYR A 402 1.03 -8.27 -26.86
CA TYR A 402 2.44 -8.47 -26.56
C TYR A 402 3.08 -9.37 -27.62
N THR A 403 4.40 -9.34 -27.71
CA THR A 403 5.19 -10.08 -28.70
C THR A 403 6.03 -11.17 -28.03
N ASN A 404 6.49 -12.14 -28.83
CA ASN A 404 7.44 -13.14 -28.33
C ASN A 404 8.73 -12.50 -27.77
N ALA A 405 9.14 -11.34 -28.31
CA ALA A 405 10.28 -10.61 -27.81
C ALA A 405 10.05 -10.09 -26.38
N ASP A 406 8.84 -9.66 -26.06
CA ASP A 406 8.47 -9.23 -24.70
C ASP A 406 8.54 -10.40 -23.70
N VAL A 407 8.04 -11.58 -24.10
CA VAL A 407 8.10 -12.80 -23.29
C VAL A 407 9.55 -13.22 -23.03
N VAL A 408 10.40 -13.20 -24.06
CA VAL A 408 11.83 -13.52 -23.93
C VAL A 408 12.55 -12.51 -23.04
N SER A 409 12.23 -11.22 -23.16
CA SER A 409 12.78 -10.16 -22.30
C SER A 409 12.43 -10.38 -20.82
N ILE A 410 11.18 -10.72 -20.51
CA ILE A 410 10.74 -11.03 -19.15
C ILE A 410 11.45 -12.27 -18.62
N LYS A 411 11.51 -13.34 -19.43
CA LYS A 411 12.21 -14.58 -19.05
C LYS A 411 13.69 -14.33 -18.74
N ASN A 412 14.40 -13.57 -19.58
CA ASN A 412 15.80 -13.25 -19.37
C ASN A 412 16.02 -12.41 -18.10
N SER A 413 15.13 -11.47 -17.82
CA SER A 413 15.16 -10.67 -16.58
C SER A 413 14.97 -11.51 -15.33
N LEU A 414 14.10 -12.54 -15.37
CA LEU A 414 13.84 -13.44 -14.25
C LEU A 414 15.02 -14.43 -14.00
N VAL A 415 15.74 -14.80 -15.06
CA VAL A 415 16.88 -15.76 -14.99
C VAL A 415 18.21 -15.03 -14.71
N GLY A 416 18.20 -13.70 -14.54
CA GLY A 416 19.42 -12.93 -14.22
C GLY A 416 20.44 -12.87 -15.37
N LYS A 417 20.01 -13.17 -16.60
CA LYS A 417 20.83 -12.98 -17.80
C LYS A 417 20.72 -11.51 -18.20
N ASN A 418 21.80 -10.74 -17.99
CA ASN A 418 21.91 -9.37 -18.45
C ASN A 418 21.55 -9.27 -19.94
N VAL A 419 20.58 -8.40 -20.25
CA VAL A 419 20.27 -7.92 -21.62
C VAL A 419 20.94 -6.59 -21.83
#